data_673103d5d94d037463d4dfc05ed155a6
#
_entry.id   673103d5d94d037463d4dfc05ed155a6
#
_cell.length_a   1.000
_cell.length_b   1.000
_cell.length_c   1.000
_cell.angle_alpha   90.00
_cell.angle_beta   90.00
_cell.angle_gamma   90.00
#
_symmetry.space_group_name_H-M   'P 1'
#
loop_
_entity.id
_entity.type
_entity.pdbx_description
1 polymer ?
#
loop_
_entity_poly.entity_id
_entity_poly.type
_entity_poly.pdbx_seq_one_letter_code
_entity_poly.pdbx_strand_id
1 'polypeptide(L)'
;MILKSVMAIAILLGGNTPQEPRPIINHPKAPTTAKCPQFWETALQVGWKWKDLAILDKIMYRESRCNPAAFNKQDPSGGSRGLVQINGFWTPWLKERGVLSPPKASQRLFDPATNLLSALHIYNYGVDRYSDGWGPWGT
;
A
#
# COMPACT_ATOMS: atom_id res chain seq x y z
N MET A 1 -38.65 3.06 17.17
CA MET A 1 -38.50 2.51 16.73
C MET A 1 -38.21 2.16 16.18
N ILE A 2 -37.85 2.37 16.12
CA ILE A 2 -37.57 1.83 15.55
C ILE A 2 -37.09 1.80 14.81
N LEU A 3 -36.88 2.21 14.59
CA LEU A 3 -36.52 1.91 13.92
C LEU A 3 -35.73 2.08 13.80
N LYS A 4 -35.64 2.59 13.98
CA LYS A 4 -34.96 2.40 13.82
C LYS A 4 -34.30 1.93 13.60
N SER A 5 -34.34 2.03 13.67
CA SER A 5 -33.75 1.31 13.37
C SER A 5 -33.40 1.01 12.74
N VAL A 6 -33.46 1.19 12.37
CA VAL A 6 -33.24 0.53 11.66
C VAL A 6 -32.53 0.81 10.99
N MET A 7 -32.15 1.39 10.88
CA MET A 7 -31.58 1.28 10.31
C MET A 7 -30.73 1.15 10.24
N ALA A 8 -30.51 1.61 10.53
CA ALA A 8 -29.87 1.17 10.42
C ALA A 8 -29.56 0.57 10.28
N ILE A 9 -29.72 0.44 10.33
CA ILE A 9 -29.52 -0.54 10.15
C ILE A 9 -29.15 -0.95 9.31
N ALA A 10 -29.08 -0.68 8.87
CA ALA A 10 -28.54 -1.27 8.14
C ALA A 10 -27.28 -1.16 8.20
N ILE A 11 -27.00 -0.73 8.50
CA ILE A 11 -26.21 -0.92 8.54
C ILE A 11 -25.60 -1.39 9.11
N LEU A 12 -25.36 -1.38 9.48
CA LEU A 12 -24.85 -2.21 9.85
C LEU A 12 -24.96 -3.21 9.64
N LEU A 13 -25.32 -3.23 9.52
CA LEU A 13 -25.35 -4.31 9.11
C LEU A 13 -24.40 -4.78 8.37
N GLY A 14 -23.99 -4.92 8.81
CA GLY A 14 -23.06 -5.76 8.31
C GLY A 14 -22.43 -5.36 7.05
N GLY A 15 -21.20 -5.45 6.92
CA GLY A 15 -20.42 -5.02 5.82
C GLY A 15 -20.92 -5.31 4.42
N ASN A 16 -22.16 -5.71 4.29
CA ASN A 16 -22.75 -6.01 3.00
C ASN A 16 -23.73 -4.95 2.53
N THR A 17 -23.81 -3.83 3.26
CA THR A 17 -24.54 -2.70 2.77
C THR A 17 -23.81 -2.17 1.54
N PRO A 18 -24.49 -2.02 0.39
CA PRO A 18 -23.83 -1.40 -0.75
C PRO A 18 -23.31 -0.04 -0.34
N GLN A 19 -22.05 0.18 -0.55
CA GLN A 19 -21.49 1.49 -0.31
C GLN A 19 -22.06 2.44 -1.35
N GLU A 20 -22.44 3.63 -0.90
CA GLU A 20 -22.76 4.66 -1.85
C GLU A 20 -21.55 4.90 -2.75
N PRO A 21 -21.81 5.23 -4.02
CA PRO A 21 -20.70 5.58 -4.91
C PRO A 21 -19.90 6.70 -4.26
N ARG A 22 -18.65 6.46 -4.02
CA ARG A 22 -17.77 7.52 -3.54
C ARG A 22 -17.68 8.59 -4.60
N PRO A 23 -17.69 9.86 -4.20
CA PRO A 23 -17.43 10.91 -5.18
C PRO A 23 -16.12 10.57 -5.91
N ILE A 24 -16.13 10.75 -7.21
CA ILE A 24 -14.91 10.61 -7.99
C ILE A 24 -13.98 11.73 -7.53
N ILE A 25 -12.97 11.33 -6.78
CA ILE A 25 -11.93 12.28 -6.40
C ILE A 25 -11.00 12.40 -7.59
N ASN A 26 -11.02 13.56 -8.22
CA ASN A 26 -10.08 13.83 -9.30
C ASN A 26 -8.71 14.04 -8.68
N HIS A 27 -7.92 12.98 -8.65
CA HIS A 27 -6.52 13.12 -8.27
C HIS A 27 -5.79 13.85 -9.39
N PRO A 28 -4.84 14.72 -9.05
CA PRO A 28 -3.97 15.29 -10.06
C PRO A 28 -3.27 14.17 -10.82
N LYS A 29 -3.02 14.39 -12.09
CA LYS A 29 -2.25 13.43 -12.88
C LYS A 29 -0.80 13.46 -12.43
N ALA A 30 -0.13 12.32 -12.55
CA ALA A 30 1.30 12.23 -12.30
C ALA A 30 2.04 13.19 -13.23
N PRO A 31 3.14 13.81 -12.75
CA PRO A 31 3.97 14.66 -13.63
C PRO A 31 4.50 13.86 -14.82
N THR A 32 4.77 14.56 -15.93
CA THR A 32 5.34 13.91 -17.11
C THR A 32 6.73 13.34 -16.85
N THR A 33 7.41 13.80 -15.80
CA THR A 33 8.73 13.30 -15.39
C THR A 33 8.65 12.03 -14.53
N ALA A 34 7.45 11.61 -14.12
CA ALA A 34 7.29 10.40 -13.31
C ALA A 34 7.79 9.18 -14.06
N LYS A 35 8.46 8.28 -13.33
CA LYS A 35 9.00 7.03 -13.89
C LYS A 35 7.95 5.93 -13.91
N CYS A 36 7.08 5.90 -12.89
CA CYS A 36 6.05 4.88 -12.73
C CYS A 36 4.67 5.54 -12.60
N PRO A 37 4.26 6.37 -13.58
CA PRO A 37 3.02 7.15 -13.45
C PRO A 37 1.77 6.30 -13.28
N GLN A 38 1.79 5.08 -13.80
CA GLN A 38 0.65 4.16 -13.76
C GLN A 38 0.28 3.72 -12.33
N PHE A 39 1.16 3.93 -11.35
CA PHE A 39 0.91 3.53 -9.97
C PHE A 39 0.62 4.69 -9.01
N TRP A 40 0.63 5.92 -9.51
CA TRP A 40 0.39 7.09 -8.66
C TRP A 40 -1.02 7.09 -8.08
N GLU A 41 -2.02 6.77 -8.91
CA GLU A 41 -3.39 6.72 -8.41
C GLU A 41 -3.55 5.63 -7.36
N THR A 42 -2.99 4.45 -7.60
CA THR A 42 -3.04 3.35 -6.62
C THR A 42 -2.41 3.79 -5.29
N ALA A 43 -1.28 4.48 -5.34
CA ALA A 43 -0.61 4.98 -4.14
C ALA A 43 -1.54 5.93 -3.36
N LEU A 44 -2.17 6.85 -4.04
CA LEU A 44 -3.10 7.77 -3.40
C LEU A 44 -4.30 7.03 -2.80
N GLN A 45 -4.82 6.04 -3.50
CA GLN A 45 -5.97 5.25 -3.03
C GLN A 45 -5.68 4.50 -1.75
N VAL A 46 -4.45 4.01 -1.57
CA VAL A 46 -4.09 3.28 -0.35
C VAL A 46 -3.65 4.20 0.78
N GLY A 47 -3.55 5.50 0.54
CA GLY A 47 -3.33 6.47 1.61
C GLY A 47 -2.05 7.29 1.54
N TRP A 48 -1.21 7.09 0.54
CA TRP A 48 -0.02 7.93 0.37
C TRP A 48 -0.43 9.37 0.09
N LYS A 49 0.34 10.33 0.59
CA LYS A 49 0.08 11.74 0.36
C LYS A 49 0.82 12.20 -0.90
N TRP A 50 0.21 13.11 -1.61
CA TRP A 50 0.78 13.64 -2.85
C TRP A 50 2.23 14.10 -2.66
N LYS A 51 2.52 14.76 -1.56
CA LYS A 51 3.87 15.29 -1.29
C LYS A 51 4.95 14.22 -1.26
N ASP A 52 4.58 12.96 -1.04
CA ASP A 52 5.53 11.86 -0.91
C ASP A 52 5.69 11.07 -2.21
N LEU A 53 4.84 11.33 -3.21
CA LEU A 53 4.81 10.48 -4.40
C LEU A 53 6.04 10.62 -5.29
N ALA A 54 6.67 11.78 -5.31
CA ALA A 54 7.89 11.94 -6.12
C ALA A 54 9.02 11.03 -5.61
N ILE A 55 9.15 10.90 -4.29
CA ILE A 55 10.15 10.02 -3.70
C ILE A 55 9.75 8.55 -3.90
N LEU A 56 8.47 8.25 -3.64
CA LEU A 56 7.95 6.89 -3.84
C LEU A 56 8.15 6.42 -5.29
N ASP A 57 7.92 7.31 -6.25
CA ASP A 57 8.12 7.03 -7.67
C ASP A 57 9.56 6.63 -7.99
N LYS A 58 10.52 7.37 -7.44
CA LYS A 58 11.93 7.05 -7.61
C LYS A 58 12.26 5.69 -7.01
N ILE A 59 11.67 5.38 -5.86
CA ILE A 59 11.89 4.09 -5.20
C ILE A 59 11.31 2.96 -6.06
N MET A 60 10.07 3.11 -6.56
CA MET A 60 9.46 2.10 -7.44
C MET A 60 10.34 1.82 -8.64
N TYR A 61 10.87 2.87 -9.26
CA TYR A 61 11.72 2.69 -10.44
C TYR A 61 13.04 2.04 -10.07
N ARG A 62 13.69 2.50 -9.03
CA ARG A 62 14.98 1.99 -8.59
C ARG A 62 14.88 0.52 -8.17
N GLU A 63 13.82 0.16 -7.43
CA GLU A 63 13.72 -1.17 -6.84
C GLU A 63 13.21 -2.22 -7.83
N SER A 64 12.28 -1.87 -8.69
CA SER A 64 11.61 -2.85 -9.53
C SER A 64 11.47 -2.46 -11.00
N ARG A 65 11.89 -1.27 -11.40
CA ARG A 65 11.61 -0.72 -12.74
C ARG A 65 10.12 -0.71 -13.01
N CYS A 66 9.33 -0.34 -12.00
CA CYS A 66 7.87 -0.28 -12.08
C CYS A 66 7.21 -1.64 -12.32
N ASN A 67 7.89 -2.73 -12.00
CA ASN A 67 7.37 -4.08 -12.23
C ASN A 67 6.78 -4.64 -10.93
N PRO A 68 5.45 -4.79 -10.84
CA PRO A 68 4.84 -5.33 -9.62
C PRO A 68 5.19 -6.80 -9.37
N ALA A 69 5.64 -7.52 -10.39
CA ALA A 69 6.01 -8.94 -10.28
C ALA A 69 7.49 -9.15 -9.93
N ALA A 70 8.24 -8.09 -9.70
CA ALA A 70 9.67 -8.20 -9.41
C ALA A 70 9.92 -8.99 -8.13
N PHE A 71 10.83 -9.94 -8.20
CA PHE A 71 11.19 -10.78 -7.06
C PHE A 71 12.69 -10.95 -7.02
N ASN A 72 13.33 -10.49 -5.94
CA ASN A 72 14.75 -10.70 -5.71
C ASN A 72 14.93 -11.76 -4.63
N LYS A 73 15.12 -13.01 -5.06
CA LYS A 73 15.25 -14.14 -4.13
C LYS A 73 16.61 -14.15 -3.42
N GLN A 74 17.57 -13.35 -3.87
CA GLN A 74 18.90 -13.27 -3.25
C GLN A 74 18.89 -12.44 -1.97
N ASP A 75 17.90 -11.57 -1.80
CA ASP A 75 17.77 -10.81 -0.56
C ASP A 75 17.44 -11.76 0.61
N PRO A 76 17.92 -11.43 1.81
CA PRO A 76 17.66 -12.29 2.98
C PRO A 76 16.17 -12.36 3.31
N SER A 77 15.83 -13.21 4.28
CA SER A 77 14.47 -13.36 4.83
C SER A 77 13.44 -13.79 3.77
N GLY A 78 13.87 -14.62 2.82
CA GLY A 78 12.97 -15.13 1.79
C GLY A 78 12.79 -14.21 0.59
N GLY A 79 13.61 -13.16 0.49
CA GLY A 79 13.62 -12.30 -0.69
C GLY A 79 12.77 -11.05 -0.54
N SER A 80 12.78 -10.24 -1.58
CA SER A 80 12.04 -8.97 -1.64
C SER A 80 11.12 -8.97 -2.85
N ARG A 81 9.92 -8.39 -2.70
CA ARG A 81 8.85 -8.56 -3.69
C ARG A 81 8.17 -7.24 -4.04
N GLY A 82 7.85 -7.12 -5.30
CA GLY A 82 6.92 -6.11 -5.82
C GLY A 82 7.51 -4.75 -6.06
N LEU A 83 6.65 -3.79 -6.23
CA LEU A 83 6.99 -2.45 -6.71
C LEU A 83 8.12 -1.78 -5.92
N VAL A 84 8.08 -1.83 -4.59
CA VAL A 84 9.13 -1.21 -3.77
C VAL A 84 9.98 -2.23 -3.05
N GLN A 85 9.94 -3.49 -3.48
CA GLN A 85 10.78 -4.57 -2.98
C GLN A 85 10.69 -4.72 -1.46
N ILE A 86 9.46 -5.05 -1.00
CA ILE A 86 9.24 -5.32 0.42
C ILE A 86 9.94 -6.62 0.78
N ASN A 87 10.84 -6.56 1.76
CA ASN A 87 11.60 -7.72 2.19
C ASN A 87 10.76 -8.62 3.10
N GLY A 88 11.02 -9.93 3.03
CA GLY A 88 10.31 -10.91 3.83
C GLY A 88 10.45 -10.71 5.34
N PHE A 89 11.46 -9.96 5.79
CA PHE A 89 11.60 -9.56 7.18
C PHE A 89 10.31 -8.92 7.72
N TRP A 90 9.60 -8.16 6.89
CA TRP A 90 8.39 -7.45 7.30
C TRP A 90 7.13 -8.32 7.29
N THR A 91 7.18 -9.50 6.69
CA THR A 91 5.98 -10.32 6.49
C THR A 91 5.23 -10.63 7.79
N PRO A 92 5.90 -11.11 8.88
CA PRO A 92 5.17 -11.39 10.12
C PRO A 92 4.51 -10.13 10.70
N TRP A 93 5.22 -9.03 10.67
CA TRP A 93 4.72 -7.76 11.20
C TRP A 93 3.52 -7.26 10.42
N LEU A 94 3.57 -7.37 9.08
CA LEU A 94 2.46 -6.97 8.21
C LEU A 94 1.25 -7.89 8.35
N LYS A 95 1.48 -9.19 8.58
CA LYS A 95 0.40 -10.13 8.87
C LYS A 95 -0.31 -9.75 10.16
N GLU A 96 0.44 -9.46 11.19
CA GLU A 96 -0.09 -9.08 12.49
C GLU A 96 -0.95 -7.82 12.39
N ARG A 97 -0.58 -6.90 11.52
CA ARG A 97 -1.32 -5.67 11.29
C ARG A 97 -2.51 -5.86 10.33
N GLY A 98 -2.72 -7.05 9.82
CA GLY A 98 -3.82 -7.33 8.92
C GLY A 98 -3.62 -6.88 7.48
N VAL A 99 -2.41 -6.47 7.13
CA VAL A 99 -2.10 -6.00 5.77
C VAL A 99 -1.89 -7.17 4.82
N LEU A 100 -1.22 -8.22 5.30
CA LEU A 100 -0.97 -9.43 4.52
C LEU A 100 -1.79 -10.58 5.10
N SER A 101 -2.76 -11.07 4.34
CA SER A 101 -3.64 -12.13 4.79
C SER A 101 -3.12 -13.52 4.39
N PRO A 102 -3.23 -14.53 5.30
CA PRO A 102 -2.97 -15.89 4.89
C PRO A 102 -4.08 -16.41 3.95
N PRO A 103 -3.86 -17.50 3.19
CA PRO A 103 -2.59 -18.17 3.02
C PRO A 103 -1.68 -17.43 2.07
N LYS A 104 -0.40 -17.79 2.04
CA LYS A 104 0.59 -17.23 1.10
C LYS A 104 0.71 -15.72 1.24
N ALA A 105 0.83 -15.23 2.48
CA ALA A 105 0.85 -13.81 2.79
C ALA A 105 1.88 -13.04 1.97
N SER A 106 3.10 -13.56 1.82
CA SER A 106 4.15 -12.88 1.08
C SER A 106 3.86 -12.74 -0.41
N GLN A 107 3.04 -13.64 -0.98
CA GLN A 107 2.66 -13.54 -2.39
C GLN A 107 1.74 -12.36 -2.67
N ARG A 108 1.04 -11.88 -1.66
CA ARG A 108 0.16 -10.73 -1.82
C ARG A 108 0.92 -9.44 -2.09
N LEU A 109 2.22 -9.45 -1.83
CA LEU A 109 3.08 -8.30 -2.12
C LEU A 109 3.29 -8.06 -3.62
N PHE A 110 2.90 -9.01 -4.47
CA PHE A 110 2.92 -8.80 -5.91
C PHE A 110 1.70 -8.01 -6.41
N ASP A 111 0.68 -7.85 -5.58
CA ASP A 111 -0.43 -6.95 -5.89
C ASP A 111 0.01 -5.50 -5.64
N PRO A 112 -0.12 -4.60 -6.63
CA PRO A 112 0.37 -3.22 -6.47
C PRO A 112 -0.23 -2.49 -5.27
N ALA A 113 -1.54 -2.59 -5.07
CA ALA A 113 -2.18 -1.90 -3.95
C ALA A 113 -1.68 -2.43 -2.62
N THR A 114 -1.57 -3.75 -2.47
CA THR A 114 -1.08 -4.38 -1.24
C THR A 114 0.38 -4.01 -1.00
N ASN A 115 1.19 -3.98 -2.04
CA ASN A 115 2.61 -3.60 -1.94
C ASN A 115 2.74 -2.18 -1.43
N LEU A 116 2.01 -1.24 -2.05
CA LEU A 116 2.10 0.17 -1.68
C LEU A 116 1.46 0.45 -0.32
N LEU A 117 0.42 -0.29 0.06
CA LEU A 117 -0.15 -0.20 1.41
C LEU A 117 0.85 -0.72 2.46
N SER A 118 1.50 -1.84 2.17
CA SER A 118 2.55 -2.38 3.05
C SER A 118 3.67 -1.37 3.23
N ALA A 119 4.10 -0.75 2.14
CA ALA A 119 5.14 0.29 2.18
C ALA A 119 4.70 1.48 3.05
N LEU A 120 3.44 1.87 2.97
CA LEU A 120 2.92 2.98 3.77
C LEU A 120 2.97 2.66 5.27
N HIS A 121 2.60 1.43 5.65
CA HIS A 121 2.71 1.01 7.05
C HIS A 121 4.15 1.06 7.53
N ILE A 122 5.09 0.59 6.72
CA ILE A 122 6.51 0.61 7.05
C ILE A 122 7.01 2.06 7.16
N TYR A 123 6.62 2.90 6.23
CA TYR A 123 6.96 4.33 6.23
C TYR A 123 6.47 5.01 7.52
N ASN A 124 5.20 4.79 7.87
CA ASN A 124 4.61 5.40 9.05
C ASN A 124 5.30 4.91 10.33
N TYR A 125 5.67 3.63 10.38
CA TYR A 125 6.42 3.09 11.51
C TYR A 125 7.78 3.80 11.64
N GLY A 126 8.46 4.03 10.52
CA GLY A 126 9.73 4.75 10.53
C GLY A 126 9.59 6.20 10.97
N VAL A 127 8.55 6.88 10.51
CA VAL A 127 8.27 8.25 10.93
C VAL A 127 8.06 8.31 12.45
N ASP A 128 7.24 7.41 12.97
CA ASP A 128 6.88 7.42 14.40
C ASP A 128 8.06 7.10 15.29
N ARG A 129 8.92 6.16 14.88
CA ARG A 129 10.01 5.66 15.73
C ARG A 129 11.31 6.40 15.52
N TYR A 130 11.58 6.87 14.31
CA TYR A 130 12.90 7.38 13.94
C TYR A 130 12.84 8.73 13.26
N SER A 131 11.65 9.31 13.10
CA SER A 131 11.43 10.55 12.32
C SER A 131 11.90 10.41 10.88
N ASP A 132 11.94 9.18 10.36
CA ASP A 132 12.41 8.90 9.01
C ASP A 132 11.64 7.69 8.46
N GLY A 133 10.71 7.95 7.54
CA GLY A 133 9.93 6.91 6.92
C GLY A 133 10.64 6.20 5.79
N TRP A 134 11.66 6.82 5.21
CA TRP A 134 12.32 6.29 4.02
C TRP A 134 13.54 5.41 4.31
N GLY A 135 13.90 5.27 5.58
CA GLY A 135 15.08 4.52 6.00
C GLY A 135 15.23 3.14 5.37
N PRO A 136 14.16 2.30 5.34
CA PRO A 136 14.27 0.95 4.76
C PRO A 136 14.67 0.94 3.29
N TRP A 137 14.48 2.03 2.57
CA TRP A 137 14.86 2.13 1.16
C TRP A 137 16.14 2.93 0.94
N GLY A 138 16.81 3.31 2.02
CA GLY A 138 18.09 4.02 1.93
C GLY A 138 17.97 5.44 1.36
N THR A 139 16.84 6.06 1.55
CA THR A 139 16.57 7.39 0.97
C THR A 139 16.39 8.43 2.05
#